data_92c07893fe07ccd38210f0846b62915d
#
_entry.id   92c07893fe07ccd38210f0846b62915d
#
_cell.length_a   1.000
_cell.length_b   1.000
_cell.length_c   1.000
_cell.angle_alpha   90.00
_cell.angle_beta   90.00
_cell.angle_gamma   90.00
#
_symmetry.space_group_name_H-M   'P 1'
#
loop_
_entity.id
_entity.type
_entity.pdbx_description
1 polymer ?
#
loop_
_entity_poly.entity_id
_entity_poly.type
_entity_poly.pdbx_seq_one_letter_code
_entity_poly.pdbx_strand_id
1 'polypeptide(L)'
;MPVFASEVEPYAIAVTTSRFPKMQHLGNVTEIHGDLILPVDVLTFGSPCQDVSVAGKQAGLHEGKRSSLFFEAIRIIQEMRYATHGKYPKFAVFENVPGLFSSARGADFRAVLQAFVSLCDDSVLVPEPPKGKWLHAGEIVGDHYSLAWRV
;
A
#
# COMPACT_ATOMS: atom_id res chain seq x y z
N MET A 1 -14.88 0.82 -13.53
CA MET A 1 -14.57 2.19 -13.95
C MET A 1 -13.90 2.89 -12.76
N PRO A 2 -12.78 3.62 -12.94
CA PRO A 2 -12.13 4.33 -11.83
C PRO A 2 -13.08 5.41 -11.27
N VAL A 3 -13.16 5.47 -9.94
CA VAL A 3 -14.04 6.40 -9.21
C VAL A 3 -13.24 7.60 -8.71
N PHE A 4 -12.06 7.32 -8.14
CA PHE A 4 -11.17 8.31 -7.54
C PHE A 4 -9.73 8.13 -8.04
N ALA A 5 -8.97 9.23 -8.02
CA ALA A 5 -7.52 9.22 -8.13
C ALA A 5 -6.92 10.23 -7.15
N SER A 6 -5.80 9.87 -6.54
CA SER A 6 -4.92 10.79 -5.83
C SER A 6 -3.74 11.09 -6.73
N GLU A 7 -3.57 12.34 -7.10
CA GLU A 7 -2.48 12.80 -7.96
C GLU A 7 -2.29 14.31 -7.73
N VAL A 8 -1.06 14.78 -7.74
CA VAL A 8 -0.70 16.20 -7.58
C VAL A 8 -0.03 16.78 -8.82
N GLU A 9 0.43 15.91 -9.73
CA GLU A 9 1.12 16.35 -10.95
C GLU A 9 0.10 16.83 -12.00
N PRO A 10 0.11 18.12 -12.39
CA PRO A 10 -0.90 18.68 -13.27
C PRO A 10 -1.04 17.97 -14.62
N TYR A 11 0.09 17.51 -15.18
CA TYR A 11 0.06 16.79 -16.45
C TYR A 11 -0.66 15.43 -16.33
N ALA A 12 -0.36 14.66 -15.30
CA ALA A 12 -1.01 13.38 -15.02
C ALA A 12 -2.51 13.57 -14.75
N ILE A 13 -2.88 14.62 -14.01
CA ILE A 13 -4.28 14.99 -13.79
C ILE A 13 -4.98 15.30 -15.11
N ALA A 14 -4.39 16.09 -16.00
CA ALA A 14 -4.96 16.42 -17.30
C ALA A 14 -5.21 15.18 -18.16
N VAL A 15 -4.24 14.25 -18.21
CA VAL A 15 -4.36 12.98 -18.96
C VAL A 15 -5.50 12.12 -18.41
N THR A 16 -5.54 11.93 -17.11
CA THR A 16 -6.56 11.07 -16.47
C THR A 16 -7.95 11.70 -16.54
N THR A 17 -8.07 13.01 -16.40
CA THR A 17 -9.35 13.74 -16.59
C THR A 17 -9.88 13.58 -18.02
N SER A 18 -9.01 13.65 -19.03
CA SER A 18 -9.39 13.44 -20.42
C SER A 18 -9.87 12.00 -20.68
N ARG A 19 -9.22 11.01 -20.07
CA ARG A 19 -9.55 9.59 -20.24
C ARG A 19 -10.75 9.13 -19.42
N PHE A 20 -10.90 9.69 -18.22
CA PHE A 20 -11.92 9.33 -17.25
C PHE A 20 -12.64 10.57 -16.70
N PRO A 21 -13.49 11.26 -17.53
CA PRO A 21 -14.07 12.55 -17.16
C PRO A 21 -15.02 12.51 -15.96
N LYS A 22 -15.43 11.32 -15.51
CA LYS A 22 -16.27 11.14 -14.31
C LYS A 22 -15.47 10.77 -13.06
N MET A 23 -14.15 10.58 -13.18
CA MET A 23 -13.28 10.27 -12.06
C MET A 23 -13.02 11.54 -11.25
N GLN A 24 -13.15 11.45 -9.94
CA GLN A 24 -12.86 12.55 -9.03
C GLN A 24 -11.37 12.51 -8.61
N HIS A 25 -10.69 13.64 -8.76
CA HIS A 25 -9.34 13.83 -8.21
C HIS A 25 -9.42 14.28 -6.77
N LEU A 26 -8.76 13.54 -5.87
CA LEU A 26 -8.74 13.80 -4.43
C LEU A 26 -7.51 14.61 -3.97
N GLY A 27 -6.61 14.96 -4.90
CA GLY A 27 -5.42 15.73 -4.57
C GLY A 27 -4.33 14.91 -3.89
N ASN A 28 -3.72 15.48 -2.86
CA ASN A 28 -2.59 14.88 -2.15
C ASN A 28 -3.05 13.70 -1.29
N VAL A 29 -2.39 12.56 -1.44
CA VAL A 29 -2.68 11.33 -0.69
C VAL A 29 -2.58 11.51 0.83
N THR A 30 -1.74 12.41 1.31
CA THR A 30 -1.58 12.70 2.74
C THR A 30 -2.78 13.42 3.37
N GLU A 31 -3.67 13.98 2.54
CA GLU A 31 -4.86 14.72 2.96
C GLU A 31 -6.15 13.89 2.82
N ILE A 32 -6.05 12.69 2.25
CA ILE A 32 -7.19 11.80 2.06
C ILE A 32 -7.49 11.06 3.36
N HIS A 33 -8.76 11.06 3.74
CA HIS A 33 -9.31 10.26 4.83
C HIS A 33 -10.13 9.11 4.26
N GLY A 34 -9.67 7.87 4.45
CA GLY A 34 -10.26 6.68 3.87
C GLY A 34 -11.68 6.37 4.39
N ASP A 35 -12.01 6.84 5.60
CA ASP A 35 -13.32 6.74 6.23
C ASP A 35 -14.34 7.77 5.72
N LEU A 36 -13.88 8.83 5.03
CA LEU A 36 -14.70 9.91 4.51
C LEU A 36 -14.99 9.81 3.00
N ILE A 37 -14.31 8.92 2.29
CA ILE A 37 -14.57 8.69 0.87
C ILE A 37 -15.48 7.48 0.65
N LEU A 38 -16.15 7.43 -0.51
CA LEU A 38 -16.99 6.28 -0.85
C LEU A 38 -16.14 4.99 -0.91
N PRO A 39 -16.60 3.90 -0.30
CA PRO A 39 -15.90 2.63 -0.35
C PRO A 39 -15.75 2.12 -1.79
N VAL A 40 -14.56 1.60 -2.10
CA VAL A 40 -14.22 1.04 -3.42
C VAL A 40 -13.87 -0.44 -3.31
N ASP A 41 -14.21 -1.23 -4.33
CA ASP A 41 -13.87 -2.66 -4.35
C ASP A 41 -12.37 -2.88 -4.49
N VAL A 42 -11.69 -2.07 -5.29
CA VAL A 42 -10.27 -2.20 -5.62
C VAL A 42 -9.57 -0.88 -5.39
N LEU A 43 -8.49 -0.91 -4.63
CA LEU A 43 -7.56 0.20 -4.44
C LEU A 43 -6.21 -0.18 -5.02
N THR A 44 -5.69 0.62 -5.97
CA THR A 44 -4.38 0.38 -6.58
C THR A 44 -3.47 1.55 -6.30
N PHE A 45 -2.20 1.30 -6.04
CA PHE A 45 -1.21 2.34 -5.82
C PHE A 45 0.21 1.87 -6.13
N GLY A 46 1.06 2.83 -6.50
CA GLY A 46 2.50 2.67 -6.59
C GLY A 46 3.18 3.79 -5.80
N SER A 47 4.22 3.49 -5.06
CA SER A 47 5.02 4.50 -4.36
C SER A 47 6.45 4.48 -4.88
N PRO A 48 7.17 5.62 -4.87
CA PRO A 48 8.59 5.64 -5.16
C PRO A 48 9.36 4.61 -4.31
N CYS A 49 10.28 3.87 -4.91
CA CYS A 49 11.03 2.82 -4.21
C CYS A 49 11.88 3.34 -3.03
N GLN A 50 12.22 4.62 -3.01
CA GLN A 50 12.93 5.26 -1.90
C GLN A 50 12.06 5.40 -0.63
N ASP A 51 10.75 5.38 -0.78
CA ASP A 51 9.79 5.57 0.30
C ASP A 51 9.53 4.28 1.12
N VAL A 52 9.91 3.13 0.59
CA VAL A 52 9.69 1.82 1.25
C VAL A 52 10.90 1.37 2.07
N SER A 53 12.04 2.05 1.94
CA SER A 53 13.27 1.70 2.68
C SER A 53 13.11 1.96 4.18
N VAL A 54 12.72 0.93 4.90
CA VAL A 54 12.55 0.95 6.37
C VAL A 54 13.88 0.69 7.10
N ALA A 55 14.91 0.21 6.38
CA ALA A 55 16.18 -0.23 6.96
C ALA A 55 17.06 0.89 7.57
N GLY A 56 16.64 2.14 7.47
CA GLY A 56 17.46 3.27 7.91
C GLY A 56 17.35 3.70 9.38
N LYS A 57 16.33 3.29 10.15
CA LYS A 57 16.26 3.58 11.61
C LYS A 57 15.15 2.74 12.26
N GLN A 58 15.56 1.72 12.99
CA GLN A 58 14.81 1.21 14.14
C GLN A 58 14.83 2.28 15.24
N ALA A 59 14.06 3.34 15.08
CA ALA A 59 13.67 4.21 16.17
C ALA A 59 12.15 4.05 16.31
N GLY A 60 11.73 3.58 17.46
CA GLY A 60 10.41 3.12 17.83
C GLY A 60 9.22 3.88 17.21
N LEU A 61 8.09 3.21 17.19
CA LEU A 61 6.76 3.61 16.73
C LEU A 61 6.20 4.91 17.36
N HIS A 62 7.03 5.73 17.98
CA HIS A 62 6.66 7.01 18.58
C HIS A 62 7.59 8.12 18.08
N GLU A 63 6.98 9.10 17.42
CA GLU A 63 7.50 10.40 17.03
C GLU A 63 8.44 10.48 15.83
N GLY A 64 7.95 11.06 14.76
CA GLY A 64 8.72 11.86 13.82
C GLY A 64 8.88 11.30 12.42
N LYS A 65 8.07 11.83 11.50
CA LYS A 65 8.33 12.02 10.07
C LYS A 65 8.83 10.79 9.30
N ARG A 66 7.92 9.95 8.90
CA ARG A 66 7.95 9.24 7.63
C ARG A 66 6.55 8.74 7.28
N SER A 67 5.76 9.63 6.78
CA SER A 67 4.71 9.25 5.87
C SER A 67 5.40 8.91 4.54
N SER A 68 5.94 7.69 4.40
CA SER A 68 6.20 7.24 3.04
C SER A 68 4.84 7.15 2.36
N LEU A 69 4.76 7.52 1.10
CA LEU A 69 3.48 7.47 0.34
C LEU A 69 2.88 6.06 0.37
N PHE A 70 3.70 5.02 0.53
CA PHE A 70 3.27 3.66 0.79
C PHE A 70 2.41 3.55 2.06
N PHE A 71 2.89 4.08 3.20
CA PHE A 71 2.16 3.99 4.47
C PHE A 71 0.91 4.88 4.49
N GLU A 72 0.88 5.97 3.71
CA GLU A 72 -0.35 6.74 3.51
C GLU A 72 -1.43 5.91 2.81
N ALA A 73 -1.06 5.14 1.79
CA ALA A 73 -2.00 4.23 1.14
C ALA A 73 -2.50 3.13 2.10
N ILE A 74 -1.61 2.55 2.91
CA ILE A 74 -1.99 1.58 3.96
C ILE A 74 -2.94 2.22 4.99
N ARG A 75 -2.68 3.46 5.42
CA ARG A 75 -3.56 4.21 6.32
C ARG A 75 -4.97 4.39 5.73
N ILE A 76 -5.06 4.82 4.48
CA ILE A 76 -6.36 4.99 3.78
C ILE A 76 -7.13 3.67 3.70
N ILE A 77 -6.42 2.57 3.39
CA ILE A 77 -7.04 1.23 3.39
C ILE A 77 -7.56 0.87 4.76
N GLN A 78 -6.77 1.09 5.81
CA GLN A 78 -7.14 0.78 7.19
C GLN A 78 -8.35 1.59 7.64
N GLU A 79 -8.38 2.90 7.37
CA GLU A 79 -9.50 3.79 7.67
C GLU A 79 -10.78 3.33 6.95
N MET A 80 -10.70 3.01 5.65
CA MET A 80 -11.84 2.49 4.89
C MET A 80 -12.33 1.15 5.43
N ARG A 81 -11.42 0.23 5.77
CA ARG A 81 -11.76 -1.06 6.38
C ARG A 81 -12.44 -0.87 7.74
N TYR A 82 -11.93 0.03 8.56
CA TYR A 82 -12.55 0.35 9.85
C TYR A 82 -13.98 0.88 9.67
N ALA A 83 -14.18 1.88 8.82
CA ALA A 83 -15.49 2.48 8.54
C ALA A 83 -16.51 1.49 7.92
N THR A 84 -16.01 0.45 7.25
CA THR A 84 -16.86 -0.54 6.56
C THR A 84 -16.88 -1.92 7.24
N HIS A 85 -16.41 -2.00 8.49
CA HIS A 85 -16.31 -3.27 9.24
C HIS A 85 -15.57 -4.37 8.47
N GLY A 86 -14.45 -4.01 7.85
CA GLY A 86 -13.60 -4.92 7.08
C GLY A 86 -14.08 -5.25 5.66
N LYS A 87 -15.20 -4.68 5.21
CA LYS A 87 -15.82 -5.07 3.94
C LYS A 87 -15.12 -4.49 2.70
N TYR A 88 -14.52 -3.30 2.81
CA TYR A 88 -13.86 -2.59 1.71
C TYR A 88 -12.51 -2.01 2.13
N PRO A 89 -11.55 -1.91 1.19
CA PRO A 89 -11.58 -2.48 -0.14
C PRO A 89 -11.50 -4.02 -0.11
N LYS A 90 -12.05 -4.70 -1.13
CA LYS A 90 -11.92 -6.15 -1.28
C LYS A 90 -10.54 -6.55 -1.78
N PHE A 91 -9.95 -5.70 -2.62
CA PHE A 91 -8.62 -5.91 -3.17
C PHE A 91 -7.79 -4.65 -3.03
N ALA A 92 -6.54 -4.82 -2.61
CA ALA A 92 -5.51 -3.79 -2.64
C ALA A 92 -4.36 -4.28 -3.51
N VAL A 93 -3.91 -3.47 -4.46
CA VAL A 93 -2.83 -3.82 -5.38
C VAL A 93 -1.72 -2.79 -5.27
N PHE A 94 -0.54 -3.24 -4.89
CA PHE A 94 0.67 -2.44 -4.83
C PHE A 94 1.61 -2.79 -5.97
N GLU A 95 2.03 -1.79 -6.74
CA GLU A 95 3.00 -1.91 -7.81
C GLU A 95 4.33 -1.28 -7.37
N ASN A 96 5.44 -1.96 -7.64
CA ASN A 96 6.77 -1.42 -7.41
C ASN A 96 7.83 -2.13 -8.28
N VAL A 97 9.06 -1.60 -8.27
CA VAL A 97 10.16 -2.17 -9.05
C VAL A 97 10.71 -3.47 -8.43
N PRO A 98 11.21 -4.42 -9.25
CA PRO A 98 11.73 -5.71 -8.77
C PRO A 98 12.87 -5.59 -7.74
N GLY A 99 13.61 -4.49 -7.74
CA GLY A 99 14.68 -4.22 -6.77
C GLY A 99 14.23 -4.26 -5.31
N LEU A 100 12.94 -4.04 -5.04
CA LEU A 100 12.36 -4.10 -3.69
C LEU A 100 12.54 -5.48 -3.03
N PHE A 101 12.55 -6.59 -3.81
CA PHE A 101 12.69 -7.95 -3.28
C PHE A 101 14.04 -8.23 -2.60
N SER A 102 15.08 -7.48 -2.97
CA SER A 102 16.44 -7.65 -2.41
C SER A 102 16.92 -6.42 -1.62
N SER A 103 16.18 -5.32 -1.66
CA SER A 103 16.51 -4.10 -0.93
C SER A 103 16.65 -4.37 0.56
N ALA A 104 17.68 -3.81 1.19
CA ALA A 104 18.03 -4.05 2.60
C ALA A 104 18.04 -5.55 2.97
N ARG A 105 18.57 -6.40 2.08
CA ARG A 105 18.54 -7.86 2.23
C ARG A 105 17.12 -8.42 2.41
N GLY A 106 16.17 -7.86 1.68
CA GLY A 106 14.75 -8.27 1.67
C GLY A 106 13.90 -7.71 2.80
N ALA A 107 14.48 -6.89 3.69
CA ALA A 107 13.75 -6.31 4.82
C ALA A 107 12.69 -5.30 4.37
N ASP A 108 12.95 -4.54 3.30
CA ASP A 108 12.00 -3.57 2.80
C ASP A 108 10.73 -4.25 2.27
N PHE A 109 10.87 -5.30 1.48
CA PHE A 109 9.70 -6.06 0.99
C PHE A 109 8.99 -6.82 2.13
N ARG A 110 9.72 -7.32 3.12
CA ARG A 110 9.13 -7.87 4.35
C ARG A 110 8.21 -6.85 5.03
N ALA A 111 8.66 -5.60 5.15
CA ALA A 111 7.85 -4.52 5.74
C ALA A 111 6.57 -4.26 4.94
N VAL A 112 6.64 -4.32 3.60
CA VAL A 112 5.46 -4.25 2.73
C VAL A 112 4.49 -5.39 3.02
N LEU A 113 4.97 -6.63 3.02
CA LEU A 113 4.14 -7.82 3.32
C LEU A 113 3.52 -7.71 4.71
N GLN A 114 4.31 -7.31 5.72
CA GLN A 114 3.83 -7.13 7.08
C GLN A 114 2.73 -6.07 7.16
N ALA A 115 2.89 -4.93 6.48
CA ALA A 115 1.87 -3.88 6.47
C ALA A 115 0.53 -4.37 5.90
N PHE A 116 0.56 -5.15 4.82
CA PHE A 116 -0.65 -5.74 4.25
C PHE A 116 -1.29 -6.81 5.15
N VAL A 117 -0.47 -7.69 5.74
CA VAL A 117 -0.97 -8.72 6.66
C VAL A 117 -1.65 -8.08 7.86
N SER A 118 -1.03 -7.05 8.45
CA SER A 118 -1.56 -6.33 9.60
C SER A 118 -2.87 -5.58 9.34
N LEU A 119 -3.24 -5.33 8.09
CA LEU A 119 -4.60 -4.83 7.75
C LEU A 119 -5.71 -5.83 8.08
N CYS A 120 -5.36 -7.12 8.21
CA CYS A 120 -6.30 -8.21 8.42
C CYS A 120 -6.05 -8.97 9.71
N ASP A 121 -4.78 -9.12 10.12
CA ASP A 121 -4.37 -9.87 11.29
C ASP A 121 -3.05 -9.35 11.86
N ASP A 122 -3.13 -8.62 12.96
CA ASP A 122 -1.96 -8.04 13.64
C ASP A 122 -1.12 -9.08 14.39
N SER A 123 -1.64 -10.29 14.61
CA SER A 123 -0.94 -11.34 15.33
C SER A 123 0.06 -12.10 14.47
N VAL A 124 -0.06 -12.03 13.16
CA VAL A 124 0.80 -12.73 12.20
C VAL A 124 2.08 -11.94 11.94
N LEU A 125 3.21 -12.61 12.13
CA LEU A 125 4.53 -12.06 11.81
C LEU A 125 5.05 -12.68 10.52
N VAL A 126 5.35 -11.84 9.53
CA VAL A 126 5.98 -12.27 8.28
C VAL A 126 7.44 -12.63 8.55
N PRO A 127 7.90 -13.85 8.22
CA PRO A 127 9.27 -14.29 8.47
C PRO A 127 10.28 -13.50 7.63
N GLU A 128 11.55 -13.61 7.98
CA GLU A 128 12.63 -13.08 7.15
C GLU A 128 12.78 -13.89 5.85
N PRO A 129 13.17 -13.24 4.74
CA PRO A 129 13.35 -13.93 3.50
C PRO A 129 14.54 -14.90 3.55
N PRO A 130 14.43 -16.10 2.94
CA PRO A 130 15.55 -17.01 2.82
C PRO A 130 16.72 -16.35 2.08
N LYS A 131 17.94 -16.47 2.62
CA LYS A 131 19.17 -15.94 1.98
C LYS A 131 19.13 -14.44 1.64
N GLY A 132 18.35 -13.64 2.37
CA GLY A 132 18.30 -12.19 2.23
C GLY A 132 17.62 -11.67 0.97
N LYS A 133 16.80 -12.48 0.31
CA LYS A 133 15.95 -12.04 -0.82
C LYS A 133 14.69 -12.88 -0.93
N TRP A 134 13.65 -12.28 -1.45
CA TRP A 134 12.37 -12.92 -1.72
C TRP A 134 12.38 -13.63 -3.08
N LEU A 135 11.58 -14.68 -3.21
CA LEU A 135 11.29 -15.31 -4.50
C LEU A 135 10.45 -14.35 -5.36
N HIS A 136 10.53 -14.54 -6.69
CA HIS A 136 9.81 -13.71 -7.67
C HIS A 136 8.28 -13.90 -7.64
N ALA A 137 7.81 -14.91 -6.93
CA ALA A 137 6.40 -15.14 -6.68
C ALA A 137 6.23 -15.84 -5.33
N GLY A 138 5.11 -15.59 -4.66
CA GLY A 138 4.75 -16.24 -3.41
C GLY A 138 3.37 -15.83 -2.94
N GLU A 139 2.94 -16.43 -1.83
CA GLU A 139 1.64 -16.22 -1.24
C GLU A 139 1.70 -16.37 0.29
N ILE A 140 0.90 -15.58 0.99
CA ILE A 140 0.59 -15.73 2.40
C ILE A 140 -0.93 -15.86 2.49
N VAL A 141 -1.42 -16.95 3.07
CA VAL A 141 -2.85 -17.23 3.22
C VAL A 141 -3.20 -17.22 4.70
N GLY A 142 -4.14 -16.38 5.07
CA GLY A 142 -4.79 -16.37 6.39
C GLY A 142 -6.22 -16.88 6.29
N ASP A 143 -6.93 -16.95 7.43
CA ASP A 143 -8.30 -17.47 7.49
C ASP A 143 -9.30 -16.66 6.65
N HIS A 144 -9.05 -15.35 6.50
CA HIS A 144 -9.98 -14.42 5.85
C HIS A 144 -9.31 -13.52 4.82
N TYR A 145 -8.04 -13.80 4.44
CA TYR A 145 -7.29 -13.02 3.46
C TYR A 145 -6.28 -13.89 2.70
N SER A 146 -5.90 -13.43 1.55
CA SER A 146 -4.76 -13.95 0.79
C SER A 146 -3.93 -12.77 0.29
N LEU A 147 -2.61 -12.86 0.45
CA LEU A 147 -1.64 -11.90 -0.05
C LEU A 147 -0.69 -12.62 -0.99
N ALA A 148 -0.73 -12.28 -2.26
CA ALA A 148 0.14 -12.86 -3.28
C ALA A 148 1.01 -11.80 -3.94
N TRP A 149 2.22 -12.20 -4.38
CA TRP A 149 3.11 -11.33 -5.14
C TRP A 149 3.71 -12.04 -6.34
N ARG A 150 4.02 -11.27 -7.37
CA ARG A 150 4.63 -11.76 -8.60
C ARG A 150 5.43 -10.65 -9.31
N VAL A 151 6.57 -11.03 -9.94
CA VAL A 151 7.33 -10.21 -10.90
C VAL A 151 6.93 -10.58 -12.33
#